data_ff93a192cb6f3b3fab5230666513b8fb
#
_entry.id   ff93a192cb6f3b3fab5230666513b8fb
#
_cell.length_a   1.000
_cell.length_b   1.000
_cell.length_c   1.000
_cell.angle_alpha   90.00
_cell.angle_beta   90.00
_cell.angle_gamma   90.00
#
_symmetry.space_group_name_H-M   'P 1'
#
loop_
_entity.id
_entity.type
_entity.pdbx_description
1 polymer ?
#
loop_
_entity_poly.entity_id
_entity_poly.type
_entity_poly.pdbx_seq_one_letter_code
_entity_poly.pdbx_strand_id
1 'polypeptide(L)'
;MFKINISSEKNNAALEKRVVFVLEKAGDYLNKKNISLEINLVGDDVIKTNVKSYPAPADFPHPEGEETYLGEIYLNPDYIASHDENFDHMLIHGFLHLLGYDHITDSDALKMESLEKEILAKIEK
;
A
#
# COMPACT_ATOMS: atom_id res chain seq x y z
N MET A 1 3.41 -12.23 -11.29
CA MET A 1 4.17 -10.99 -11.47
C MET A 1 3.55 -9.89 -10.62
N PHE A 2 4.36 -9.16 -9.90
CA PHE A 2 3.91 -8.06 -9.06
C PHE A 2 4.18 -6.75 -9.83
N LYS A 3 3.12 -6.08 -10.23
CA LYS A 3 3.24 -4.86 -11.03
C LYS A 3 2.78 -3.64 -10.24
N ILE A 4 3.65 -2.67 -10.09
CA ILE A 4 3.37 -1.45 -9.34
C ILE A 4 3.54 -0.26 -10.28
N ASN A 5 2.46 0.50 -10.47
CA ASN A 5 2.52 1.74 -11.24
C ASN A 5 2.54 2.90 -10.26
N ILE A 6 3.56 3.73 -10.35
CA ILE A 6 3.75 4.84 -9.41
C ILE A 6 3.64 6.16 -10.14
N SER A 7 2.84 7.06 -9.58
CA SER A 7 2.73 8.45 -10.01
C SER A 7 3.16 9.33 -8.84
N SER A 8 3.97 10.35 -9.12
CA SER A 8 4.51 11.22 -8.08
C SER A 8 4.44 12.67 -8.53
N GLU A 9 3.82 13.52 -7.72
CA GLU A 9 3.73 14.96 -8.06
C GLU A 9 5.08 15.64 -8.01
N LYS A 10 5.97 15.18 -7.15
CA LYS A 10 7.28 15.78 -6.94
C LYS A 10 8.40 14.82 -7.30
N ASN A 11 8.36 14.19 -8.39
CA ASN A 11 9.43 13.35 -8.95
C ASN A 11 10.50 12.91 -7.91
N ASN A 12 10.10 12.05 -6.97
CA ASN A 12 10.98 11.58 -5.91
C ASN A 12 11.40 10.13 -6.16
N ALA A 13 12.51 9.97 -6.89
CA ALA A 13 12.98 8.65 -7.31
C ALA A 13 13.34 7.75 -6.11
N ALA A 14 13.91 8.33 -5.06
CA ALA A 14 14.29 7.56 -3.87
C ALA A 14 13.06 6.98 -3.20
N LEU A 15 12.01 7.77 -3.08
CA LEU A 15 10.77 7.32 -2.45
C LEU A 15 10.06 6.29 -3.31
N GLU A 16 10.09 6.46 -4.63
CA GLU A 16 9.49 5.49 -5.54
C GLU A 16 10.17 4.14 -5.42
N LYS A 17 11.50 4.13 -5.30
CA LYS A 17 12.25 2.88 -5.10
C LYS A 17 11.88 2.25 -3.76
N ARG A 18 11.68 3.06 -2.72
CA ARG A 18 11.27 2.55 -1.41
C ARG A 18 9.91 1.89 -1.49
N VAL A 19 8.97 2.49 -2.22
CA VAL A 19 7.63 1.93 -2.42
C VAL A 19 7.72 0.53 -3.03
N VAL A 20 8.50 0.40 -4.09
CA VAL A 20 8.66 -0.90 -4.76
C VAL A 20 9.25 -1.93 -3.80
N PHE A 21 10.30 -1.55 -3.08
CA PHE A 21 10.97 -2.45 -2.14
C PHE A 21 10.00 -2.94 -1.06
N VAL A 22 9.29 -2.00 -0.43
CA VAL A 22 8.36 -2.34 0.66
C VAL A 22 7.23 -3.23 0.18
N LEU A 23 6.62 -2.89 -0.96
CA LEU A 23 5.50 -3.66 -1.48
C LEU A 23 5.92 -5.06 -1.94
N GLU A 24 7.09 -5.18 -2.52
CA GLU A 24 7.59 -6.50 -2.92
C GLU A 24 7.83 -7.38 -1.70
N LYS A 25 8.39 -6.82 -0.63
CA LYS A 25 8.57 -7.57 0.61
C LYS A 25 7.24 -7.98 1.22
N ALA A 26 6.28 -7.06 1.24
CA ALA A 26 4.95 -7.36 1.78
C ALA A 26 4.24 -8.42 0.96
N GLY A 27 4.32 -8.33 -0.37
CA GLY A 27 3.73 -9.31 -1.25
C GLY A 27 4.33 -10.70 -1.07
N ASP A 28 5.65 -10.76 -0.94
CA ASP A 28 6.34 -12.02 -0.70
C ASP A 28 5.92 -12.63 0.64
N TYR A 29 5.87 -11.81 1.68
CA TYR A 29 5.48 -12.28 3.00
C TYR A 29 4.07 -12.87 3.01
N LEU A 30 3.15 -12.23 2.28
CA LEU A 30 1.76 -12.65 2.22
C LEU A 30 1.52 -13.68 1.11
N ASN A 31 2.56 -14.07 0.40
CA ASN A 31 2.50 -15.02 -0.71
C ASN A 31 1.50 -14.57 -1.79
N LYS A 32 1.56 -13.27 -2.10
CA LYS A 32 0.71 -12.68 -3.16
C LYS A 32 1.56 -12.51 -4.42
N LYS A 33 1.10 -13.10 -5.50
CA LYS A 33 1.75 -13.03 -6.81
C LYS A 33 0.70 -12.66 -7.85
N ASN A 34 1.15 -12.22 -9.00
CA ASN A 34 0.26 -11.86 -10.10
C ASN A 34 -0.78 -10.82 -9.68
N ILE A 35 -0.31 -9.79 -8.97
CA ILE A 35 -1.15 -8.67 -8.56
C ILE A 35 -0.58 -7.38 -9.14
N SER A 36 -1.46 -6.40 -9.31
CA SER A 36 -1.06 -5.07 -9.75
C SER A 36 -1.82 -4.02 -8.93
N LEU A 37 -1.22 -2.86 -8.79
CA LEU A 37 -1.85 -1.75 -8.09
C LEU A 37 -1.19 -0.45 -8.51
N GLU A 38 -1.85 0.66 -8.15
CA GLU A 38 -1.34 1.99 -8.42
C GLU A 38 -1.02 2.71 -7.13
N ILE A 39 0.11 3.39 -7.11
CA ILE A 39 0.55 4.19 -5.97
C ILE A 39 0.65 5.63 -6.44
N ASN A 40 0.01 6.53 -5.72
CA ASN A 40 0.01 7.94 -6.04
C ASN A 40 0.60 8.73 -4.87
N LEU A 41 1.77 9.31 -5.10
CA LEU A 41 2.44 10.14 -4.10
C LEU A 41 2.02 11.58 -4.36
N VAL A 42 1.21 12.11 -3.46
CA VAL A 42 0.51 13.39 -3.68
C VAL A 42 0.69 14.33 -2.49
N GLY A 43 0.17 15.54 -2.62
CA GLY A 43 0.20 16.53 -1.56
C GLY A 43 -1.19 16.84 -1.03
N ASP A 44 -1.26 17.87 -0.19
CA ASP A 44 -2.51 18.27 0.48
C ASP A 44 -3.60 18.70 -0.50
N ASP A 45 -3.24 19.07 -1.72
CA ASP A 45 -4.21 19.42 -2.74
C ASP A 45 -5.02 18.23 -3.23
N VAL A 46 -4.54 17.00 -2.98
CA VAL A 46 -5.23 15.79 -3.40
C VAL A 46 -5.84 15.08 -2.19
N ILE A 47 -5.05 14.79 -1.15
CA ILE A 47 -5.56 14.23 0.10
C ILE A 47 -5.01 15.02 1.27
N LYS A 48 -5.84 15.24 2.29
CA LYS A 48 -5.46 16.01 3.49
C LYS A 48 -5.19 15.10 4.68
N THR A 49 -4.69 13.91 4.40
CA THR A 49 -4.35 12.92 5.43
C THR A 49 -3.15 12.12 4.94
N ASN A 50 -2.73 11.12 5.71
CA ASN A 50 -1.54 10.33 5.43
C ASN A 50 -1.72 9.34 4.27
N VAL A 51 -2.79 8.55 4.30
CA VAL A 51 -3.01 7.50 3.31
C VAL A 51 -4.49 7.29 3.06
N LYS A 52 -4.84 7.02 1.80
CA LYS A 52 -6.18 6.59 1.42
C LYS A 52 -6.06 5.44 0.43
N SER A 53 -6.88 4.42 0.62
CA SER A 53 -6.90 3.24 -0.23
C SER A 53 -8.25 3.12 -0.90
N TYR A 54 -8.23 2.84 -2.19
CA TYR A 54 -9.44 2.66 -2.99
C TYR A 54 -9.37 1.31 -3.68
N PRO A 55 -9.95 0.26 -3.05
CA PRO A 55 -9.95 -1.06 -3.66
C PRO A 55 -10.70 -1.08 -4.98
N ALA A 56 -10.22 -1.89 -5.91
CA ALA A 56 -10.93 -2.09 -7.16
C ALA A 56 -12.30 -2.71 -6.88
N PRO A 57 -13.33 -2.39 -7.68
CA PRO A 57 -14.64 -3.01 -7.51
C PRO A 57 -14.56 -4.54 -7.60
N ALA A 58 -15.40 -5.22 -6.83
CA ALA A 58 -15.41 -6.68 -6.81
C ALA A 58 -15.67 -7.27 -8.19
N ASP A 59 -16.43 -6.54 -9.01
CA ASP A 59 -16.77 -6.97 -10.37
C ASP A 59 -15.82 -6.39 -11.42
N PHE A 60 -14.69 -5.82 -10.99
CA PHE A 60 -13.70 -5.27 -11.91
C PHE A 60 -13.20 -6.37 -12.84
N PRO A 61 -13.33 -6.18 -14.17
CA PRO A 61 -12.92 -7.23 -15.11
C PRO A 61 -11.40 -7.39 -15.12
N HIS A 62 -10.96 -8.64 -15.19
CA HIS A 62 -9.54 -8.94 -15.41
C HIS A 62 -9.44 -10.08 -16.42
N PRO A 63 -8.43 -10.03 -17.28
CA PRO A 63 -8.22 -11.07 -18.27
C PRO A 63 -7.96 -12.42 -17.61
N GLU A 64 -8.36 -13.47 -18.29
CA GLU A 64 -8.13 -14.82 -17.79
C GLU A 64 -6.65 -15.10 -17.62
N GLY A 65 -6.29 -15.71 -16.49
CA GLY A 65 -4.93 -16.10 -16.20
C GLY A 65 -3.98 -14.96 -15.95
N GLU A 66 -4.49 -13.74 -15.92
CA GLU A 66 -3.68 -12.55 -15.72
C GLU A 66 -3.66 -12.11 -14.27
N GLU A 67 -2.94 -11.02 -14.03
CA GLU A 67 -2.82 -10.44 -12.70
C GLU A 67 -4.15 -9.86 -12.20
N THR A 68 -4.32 -9.85 -10.89
CA THR A 68 -5.47 -9.23 -10.25
C THR A 68 -5.12 -7.78 -9.91
N TYR A 69 -5.96 -6.85 -10.37
CA TYR A 69 -5.78 -5.44 -10.05
C TYR A 69 -6.42 -5.16 -8.69
N LEU A 70 -5.61 -4.66 -7.75
CA LEU A 70 -6.05 -4.43 -6.38
C LEU A 70 -6.69 -3.06 -6.15
N GLY A 71 -6.29 -2.06 -6.91
CA GLY A 71 -6.80 -0.71 -6.74
C GLY A 71 -5.70 0.32 -6.61
N GLU A 72 -6.02 1.44 -5.93
CA GLU A 72 -5.11 2.57 -5.81
C GLU A 72 -4.85 2.91 -4.35
N ILE A 73 -3.62 3.36 -4.06
CA ILE A 73 -3.25 3.91 -2.77
C ILE A 73 -2.71 5.31 -3.00
N TYR A 74 -3.25 6.27 -2.25
CA TYR A 74 -2.77 7.65 -2.24
C TYR A 74 -2.01 7.88 -0.95
N LEU A 75 -0.78 8.37 -1.06
CA LEU A 75 0.07 8.67 0.09
C LEU A 75 0.51 10.13 0.02
N ASN A 76 0.49 10.79 1.17
CA ASN A 76 0.96 12.16 1.30
C ASN A 76 2.25 12.16 2.12
N PRO A 77 3.42 12.08 1.46
CA PRO A 77 4.69 11.97 2.18
C PRO A 77 4.98 13.16 3.09
N ASP A 78 4.60 14.37 2.69
CA ASP A 78 4.82 15.55 3.51
C ASP A 78 4.00 15.51 4.79
N TYR A 79 2.75 15.07 4.70
CA TYR A 79 1.90 14.89 5.87
C TYR A 79 2.52 13.85 6.82
N ILE A 80 2.91 12.72 6.27
CA ILE A 80 3.50 11.62 7.04
C ILE A 80 4.74 12.11 7.78
N ALA A 81 5.62 12.82 7.09
CA ALA A 81 6.85 13.35 7.69
C ALA A 81 6.56 14.39 8.76
N SER A 82 5.62 15.31 8.50
CA SER A 82 5.32 16.39 9.44
C SER A 82 4.60 15.90 10.71
N HIS A 83 4.02 14.71 10.67
CA HIS A 83 3.33 14.11 11.81
C HIS A 83 4.15 13.00 12.46
N ASP A 84 5.43 12.89 12.12
CA ASP A 84 6.34 11.87 12.67
C ASP A 84 5.83 10.44 12.49
N GLU A 85 5.14 10.21 11.39
CA GLU A 85 4.62 8.88 11.08
C GLU A 85 5.62 8.11 10.23
N ASN A 86 5.48 6.80 10.21
CA ASN A 86 6.38 5.93 9.45
C ASN A 86 5.80 5.70 8.06
N PHE A 87 6.53 6.10 7.02
CA PHE A 87 6.08 5.96 5.64
C PHE A 87 5.82 4.50 5.27
N ASP A 88 6.75 3.62 5.63
CA ASP A 88 6.60 2.18 5.31
C ASP A 88 5.34 1.61 5.95
N HIS A 89 5.06 2.00 7.20
CA HIS A 89 3.87 1.55 7.92
C HIS A 89 2.60 2.00 7.21
N MET A 90 2.56 3.27 6.79
CA MET A 90 1.39 3.79 6.09
C MET A 90 1.17 3.09 4.75
N LEU A 91 2.25 2.80 4.05
CA LEU A 91 2.17 2.09 2.77
C LEU A 91 1.65 0.66 2.97
N ILE A 92 2.18 -0.04 3.97
CA ILE A 92 1.73 -1.40 4.29
C ILE A 92 0.26 -1.39 4.70
N HIS A 93 -0.14 -0.41 5.51
CA HIS A 93 -1.52 -0.25 5.95
C HIS A 93 -2.46 -0.15 4.75
N GLY A 94 -2.12 0.72 3.79
CA GLY A 94 -2.91 0.87 2.58
C GLY A 94 -2.96 -0.41 1.74
N PHE A 95 -1.82 -1.09 1.65
CA PHE A 95 -1.74 -2.34 0.89
C PHE A 95 -2.64 -3.41 1.50
N LEU A 96 -2.63 -3.55 2.82
CA LEU A 96 -3.48 -4.52 3.50
C LEU A 96 -4.96 -4.21 3.28
N HIS A 97 -5.35 -2.94 3.28
CA HIS A 97 -6.72 -2.56 2.96
C HIS A 97 -7.11 -3.01 1.55
N LEU A 98 -6.21 -2.86 0.58
CA LEU A 98 -6.50 -3.30 -0.78
C LEU A 98 -6.69 -4.82 -0.85
N LEU A 99 -6.04 -5.55 0.05
CA LEU A 99 -6.18 -7.00 0.10
C LEU A 99 -7.41 -7.47 0.89
N GLY A 100 -8.18 -6.53 1.44
CA GLY A 100 -9.41 -6.85 2.13
C GLY A 100 -9.34 -6.84 3.64
N TYR A 101 -8.18 -6.56 4.22
CA TYR A 101 -8.08 -6.42 5.67
C TYR A 101 -8.70 -5.10 6.11
N ASP A 102 -9.30 -5.08 7.27
CA ASP A 102 -9.87 -3.85 7.83
C ASP A 102 -9.69 -3.84 9.35
N HIS A 103 -10.21 -2.82 10.01
CA HIS A 103 -10.13 -2.68 11.46
C HIS A 103 -11.49 -2.26 12.05
N ILE A 104 -12.57 -2.78 11.46
CA ILE A 104 -13.93 -2.45 11.88
C ILE A 104 -14.25 -3.12 13.20
N THR A 105 -13.86 -4.38 13.37
CA THR A 105 -14.03 -5.08 14.65
C THR A 105 -12.71 -5.13 15.40
N ASP A 106 -12.76 -5.36 16.71
CA ASP A 106 -11.54 -5.47 17.51
C ASP A 106 -10.66 -6.63 17.03
N SER A 107 -11.28 -7.75 16.67
CA SER A 107 -10.56 -8.91 16.16
C SER A 107 -9.84 -8.59 14.84
N ASP A 108 -10.53 -7.91 13.94
CA ASP A 108 -9.95 -7.51 12.64
C ASP A 108 -8.81 -6.53 12.84
N ALA A 109 -8.97 -5.57 13.76
CA ALA A 109 -7.94 -4.58 14.05
C ALA A 109 -6.67 -5.26 14.58
N LEU A 110 -6.82 -6.20 15.49
CA LEU A 110 -5.66 -6.93 16.04
C LEU A 110 -4.94 -7.72 14.97
N LYS A 111 -5.69 -8.37 14.09
CA LYS A 111 -5.11 -9.16 13.01
C LYS A 111 -4.31 -8.28 12.05
N MET A 112 -4.88 -7.14 11.67
CA MET A 112 -4.23 -6.20 10.77
C MET A 112 -2.97 -5.62 11.40
N GLU A 113 -3.04 -5.21 12.67
CA GLU A 113 -1.88 -4.69 13.39
C GLU A 113 -0.76 -5.71 13.48
N SER A 114 -1.11 -6.97 13.75
CA SER A 114 -0.11 -8.05 13.81
C SER A 114 0.60 -8.22 12.48
N LEU A 115 -0.14 -8.20 11.38
CA LEU A 115 0.44 -8.31 10.05
C LEU A 115 1.33 -7.13 9.73
N GLU A 116 0.90 -5.91 10.09
CA GLU A 116 1.72 -4.71 9.90
C GLU A 116 3.07 -4.84 10.59
N LYS A 117 3.06 -5.28 11.84
CA LYS A 117 4.29 -5.45 12.62
C LYS A 117 5.20 -6.53 12.03
N GLU A 118 4.63 -7.64 11.61
CA GLU A 118 5.40 -8.74 11.02
C GLU A 118 6.06 -8.33 9.72
N ILE A 119 5.33 -7.61 8.87
CA ILE A 119 5.87 -7.16 7.60
C ILE A 119 6.96 -6.12 7.83
N LEU A 120 6.74 -5.17 8.74
CA LEU A 120 7.74 -4.16 9.08
C LEU A 120 9.03 -4.80 9.59
N ALA A 121 8.92 -5.84 10.41
CA ALA A 121 10.07 -6.56 10.92
C ALA A 121 10.89 -7.20 9.79
N LYS A 122 10.22 -7.69 8.75
CA LYS A 122 10.90 -8.26 7.58
C LYS A 122 11.64 -7.20 6.78
N ILE A 123 11.07 -6.00 6.69
CA ILE A 123 11.67 -4.91 5.91
C ILE A 123 12.91 -4.35 6.60
N GLU A 124 12.90 -4.29 7.91
CA GLU A 124 13.99 -3.70 8.69
C GLU A 124 15.23 -4.58 8.82
N LYS A 125 15.16 -5.79 8.31
CA LYS A 125 16.33 -6.70 8.35
C LYS A 125 17.20 -6.60 7.13
#